data_ff7d8c1859cd672d6f59cf2ce6ea2da8
#
_entry.id   ff7d8c1859cd672d6f59cf2ce6ea2da8
#
_cell.length_a   1.000
_cell.length_b   1.000
_cell.length_c   1.000
_cell.angle_alpha   90.00
_cell.angle_beta   90.00
_cell.angle_gamma   90.00
#
_symmetry.space_group_name_H-M   'P 1'
#
loop_
_entity.id
_entity.type
_entity.pdbx_description
1 polymer ?
#
loop_
_entity_poly.entity_id
_entity_poly.type
_entity_poly.pdbx_seq_one_letter_code
_entity_poly.pdbx_strand_id
1 'polypeptide(L)'
;MPQIGDKATDFILPSTKGPVQLSKVYRDGKVVLAFYTEDDTPSCARELASFSEEYPTLQELGASVVAVSVDSLHSHQSFCDKVGGYPFPLVSDAEQEVAAAYGVRHDDGKRNHRAVFVIDQEGVVIHAIPWYQPGNPSQLLEVFRALGLEG
;
A
#
# COMPACT_ATOMS: atom_id res chain seq x y z
N MET A 1 6.06 9.10 -11.36
CA MET A 1 5.46 7.85 -10.86
C MET A 1 6.27 6.68 -11.40
N PRO A 2 6.72 5.76 -10.56
CA PRO A 2 7.51 4.63 -11.04
C PRO A 2 6.69 3.73 -11.95
N GLN A 3 7.38 3.14 -12.92
CA GLN A 3 6.80 2.26 -13.92
C GLN A 3 7.36 0.84 -13.74
N ILE A 4 6.75 -0.12 -14.40
CA ILE A 4 7.23 -1.50 -14.40
C ILE A 4 8.69 -1.51 -14.87
N GLY A 5 9.57 -2.14 -14.08
CA GLY A 5 11.00 -2.19 -14.31
C GLY A 5 11.81 -1.18 -13.52
N ASP A 6 11.17 -0.16 -12.96
CA ASP A 6 11.87 0.83 -12.15
C ASP A 6 12.20 0.29 -10.76
N LYS A 7 13.27 0.78 -10.17
CA LYS A 7 13.62 0.48 -8.79
C LYS A 7 12.69 1.25 -7.85
N ALA A 8 12.10 0.56 -6.89
CA ALA A 8 11.27 1.19 -5.87
C ALA A 8 12.14 2.05 -4.94
N THR A 9 11.65 3.25 -4.61
CA THR A 9 12.32 4.11 -3.64
C THR A 9 12.11 3.56 -2.24
N ASP A 10 13.23 3.32 -1.53
CA ASP A 10 13.18 2.83 -0.15
C ASP A 10 12.77 3.95 0.82
N PHE A 11 12.26 3.56 1.98
CA PHE A 11 11.92 4.50 3.04
C PHE A 11 11.90 3.79 4.39
N ILE A 12 12.03 4.58 5.46
CA ILE A 12 11.82 4.12 6.84
C ILE A 12 10.85 5.12 7.47
N LEU A 13 9.66 4.65 7.85
CA LEU A 13 8.62 5.50 8.43
C LEU A 13 7.89 4.76 9.55
N PRO A 14 7.29 5.50 10.49
CA PRO A 14 6.49 4.89 11.55
C PRO A 14 5.20 4.31 11.00
N SER A 15 4.71 3.26 11.65
CA SER A 15 3.45 2.62 11.28
C SER A 15 2.74 2.08 12.53
N THR A 16 1.52 1.60 12.33
CA THR A 16 0.71 0.94 13.38
C THR A 16 1.36 -0.32 13.93
N LYS A 17 2.37 -0.86 13.25
CA LYS A 17 3.08 -2.08 13.66
C LYS A 17 4.58 -1.83 13.92
N GLY A 18 4.93 -0.57 14.21
CA GLY A 18 6.32 -0.16 14.42
C GLY A 18 6.95 0.40 13.15
N PRO A 19 8.23 0.77 13.19
CA PRO A 19 8.91 1.31 12.01
C PRO A 19 8.91 0.32 10.86
N VAL A 20 8.62 0.82 9.65
CA VAL A 20 8.64 0.02 8.42
C VAL A 20 9.74 0.56 7.52
N GLN A 21 10.68 -0.30 7.14
CA GLN A 21 11.64 -0.05 6.10
C GLN A 21 11.27 -0.92 4.90
N LEU A 22 10.92 -0.29 3.79
CA LEU A 22 10.42 -0.99 2.62
C LEU A 22 11.38 -2.07 2.13
N SER A 23 12.69 -1.78 2.06
CA SER A 23 13.68 -2.75 1.58
C SER A 23 13.78 -4.01 2.44
N LYS A 24 13.50 -3.91 3.73
CA LYS A 24 13.45 -5.09 4.59
C LYS A 24 12.21 -5.93 4.32
N VAL A 25 11.11 -5.27 4.00
CA VAL A 25 9.85 -5.97 3.71
C VAL A 25 9.96 -6.74 2.41
N TYR A 26 10.42 -6.12 1.33
CA TYR A 26 10.47 -6.80 0.03
C TYR A 26 11.55 -7.89 -0.05
N ARG A 27 12.57 -7.86 0.80
CA ARG A 27 13.55 -8.95 0.86
C ARG A 27 12.93 -10.27 1.32
N ASP A 28 11.90 -10.19 2.17
CA ASP A 28 11.21 -11.36 2.71
C ASP A 28 10.11 -11.90 1.77
N GLY A 29 9.69 -11.10 0.81
CA GLY A 29 8.65 -11.48 -0.15
C GLY A 29 8.19 -10.28 -0.95
N LYS A 30 7.35 -10.51 -1.94
CA LYS A 30 6.76 -9.42 -2.73
C LYS A 30 5.92 -8.52 -1.85
N VAL A 31 5.82 -7.25 -2.22
CA VAL A 31 5.06 -6.24 -1.46
C VAL A 31 4.01 -5.59 -2.35
N VAL A 32 2.79 -5.51 -1.84
CA VAL A 32 1.74 -4.66 -2.40
C VAL A 32 1.80 -3.34 -1.64
N LEU A 33 2.31 -2.30 -2.28
CA LEU A 33 2.43 -0.97 -1.69
C LEU A 33 1.20 -0.17 -2.11
N ALA A 34 0.30 0.08 -1.15
CA ALA A 34 -0.99 0.70 -1.41
C ALA A 34 -1.03 2.12 -0.83
N PHE A 35 -1.11 3.12 -1.70
CA PHE A 35 -1.32 4.51 -1.29
C PHE A 35 -2.82 4.79 -1.26
N TYR A 36 -3.29 5.40 -0.18
CA TYR A 36 -4.69 5.80 -0.06
C TYR A 36 -4.79 7.26 0.37
N THR A 37 -5.99 7.85 0.25
CA THR A 37 -6.15 9.29 0.42
C THR A 37 -6.11 9.72 1.88
N GLU A 38 -6.97 9.15 2.73
CA GLU A 38 -7.00 9.49 4.15
C GLU A 38 -7.74 8.43 4.96
N ASP A 39 -7.45 8.40 6.27
CA ASP A 39 -8.08 7.46 7.19
C ASP A 39 -9.57 7.73 7.32
N ASP A 40 -10.30 6.66 7.63
CA ASP A 40 -11.72 6.70 8.02
C ASP A 40 -12.65 7.34 6.98
N THR A 41 -12.28 7.28 5.70
CA THR A 41 -13.20 7.59 4.60
C THR A 41 -13.81 6.31 4.07
N PRO A 42 -15.08 6.31 3.58
CA PRO A 42 -15.71 5.09 3.08
C PRO A 42 -14.92 4.37 1.99
N SER A 43 -14.37 5.12 1.02
CA SER A 43 -13.60 4.54 -0.08
C SER A 43 -12.28 3.90 0.39
N CYS A 44 -11.58 4.58 1.29
CA CYS A 44 -10.32 4.06 1.81
C CYS A 44 -10.53 2.88 2.75
N ALA A 45 -11.59 2.93 3.57
CA ALA A 45 -11.96 1.80 4.41
C ALA A 45 -12.30 0.58 3.55
N ARG A 46 -12.96 0.76 2.42
CA ARG A 46 -13.26 -0.33 1.47
C ARG A 46 -11.99 -0.89 0.85
N GLU A 47 -11.05 -0.03 0.44
CA GLU A 47 -9.75 -0.46 -0.11
C GLU A 47 -9.01 -1.34 0.88
N LEU A 48 -8.83 -0.85 2.11
CA LEU A 48 -8.10 -1.57 3.14
C LEU A 48 -8.83 -2.84 3.58
N ALA A 49 -10.16 -2.82 3.65
CA ALA A 49 -10.96 -4.00 3.96
C ALA A 49 -10.78 -5.09 2.90
N SER A 50 -10.73 -4.72 1.61
CA SER A 50 -10.50 -5.68 0.53
C SER A 50 -9.16 -6.37 0.69
N PHE A 51 -8.09 -5.61 0.94
CA PHE A 51 -6.77 -6.21 1.17
C PHE A 51 -6.74 -7.05 2.44
N SER A 52 -7.45 -6.64 3.48
CA SER A 52 -7.54 -7.39 4.73
C SER A 52 -8.24 -8.74 4.53
N GLU A 53 -9.36 -8.75 3.80
CA GLU A 53 -10.09 -9.98 3.49
C GLU A 53 -9.27 -10.96 2.66
N GLU A 54 -8.48 -10.44 1.71
CA GLU A 54 -7.67 -11.24 0.81
C GLU A 54 -6.25 -11.51 1.33
N TYR A 55 -5.93 -11.04 2.53
CA TYR A 55 -4.58 -11.15 3.07
C TYR A 55 -4.07 -12.59 3.16
N PRO A 56 -4.90 -13.59 3.59
CA PRO A 56 -4.44 -14.97 3.58
C PRO A 56 -4.00 -15.46 2.20
N THR A 57 -4.74 -15.08 1.14
CA THR A 57 -4.38 -15.43 -0.24
C THR A 57 -3.08 -14.72 -0.66
N LEU A 58 -2.92 -13.44 -0.30
CA LEU A 58 -1.71 -12.69 -0.58
C LEU A 58 -0.50 -13.35 0.09
N GLN A 59 -0.64 -13.79 1.34
CA GLN A 59 0.42 -14.47 2.07
C GLN A 59 0.78 -15.81 1.42
N GLU A 60 -0.19 -16.56 0.92
CA GLU A 60 0.05 -17.79 0.19
C GLU A 60 0.87 -17.55 -1.08
N LEU A 61 0.71 -16.38 -1.70
CA LEU A 61 1.48 -15.97 -2.87
C LEU A 61 2.85 -15.37 -2.49
N GLY A 62 3.21 -15.39 -1.22
CA GLY A 62 4.48 -14.86 -0.73
C GLY A 62 4.53 -13.35 -0.64
N ALA A 63 3.38 -12.71 -0.51
CA ALA A 63 3.27 -11.24 -0.51
C ALA A 63 2.80 -10.70 0.82
N SER A 64 3.15 -9.44 1.09
CA SER A 64 2.62 -8.66 2.19
C SER A 64 2.08 -7.33 1.65
N VAL A 65 1.30 -6.63 2.48
CA VAL A 65 0.73 -5.32 2.15
C VAL A 65 1.36 -4.27 3.04
N VAL A 66 1.70 -3.12 2.45
CA VAL A 66 2.12 -1.92 3.18
C VAL A 66 1.22 -0.79 2.69
N ALA A 67 0.38 -0.25 3.56
CA ALA A 67 -0.54 0.84 3.23
C ALA A 67 0.04 2.16 3.70
N VAL A 68 -0.05 3.20 2.87
CA VAL A 68 0.58 4.50 3.13
C VAL A 68 -0.42 5.64 2.90
N SER A 69 -0.52 6.55 3.85
CA SER A 69 -1.19 7.83 3.66
C SER A 69 -0.46 8.94 4.40
N VAL A 70 -0.92 10.18 4.23
CA VAL A 70 -0.34 11.36 4.88
C VAL A 70 -0.79 11.51 6.34
N ASP A 71 -1.77 10.73 6.79
CA ASP A 71 -2.32 10.84 8.13
C ASP A 71 -1.27 10.55 9.19
N SER A 72 -1.46 11.13 10.38
CA SER A 72 -0.56 10.90 11.51
C SER A 72 -0.66 9.46 12.01
N LEU A 73 0.37 9.03 12.74
CA LEU A 73 0.35 7.72 13.38
C LEU A 73 -0.83 7.59 14.36
N HIS A 74 -1.15 8.68 15.05
CA HIS A 74 -2.30 8.70 15.97
C HIS A 74 -3.60 8.45 15.22
N SER A 75 -3.79 9.09 14.06
CA SER A 75 -4.95 8.89 13.20
C SER A 75 -5.03 7.44 12.73
N HIS A 76 -3.93 6.86 12.28
CA HIS A 76 -3.86 5.45 11.85
C HIS A 76 -4.25 4.50 12.99
N GLN A 77 -3.76 4.74 14.19
CA GLN A 77 -4.08 3.89 15.34
C GLN A 77 -5.56 3.98 15.71
N SER A 78 -6.12 5.20 15.70
CA SER A 78 -7.55 5.41 15.96
C SER A 78 -8.41 4.72 14.91
N PHE A 79 -8.03 4.80 13.64
CA PHE A 79 -8.73 4.14 12.55
C PHE A 79 -8.66 2.61 12.71
N CYS A 80 -7.49 2.06 13.00
CA CYS A 80 -7.34 0.63 13.25
C CYS A 80 -8.22 0.16 14.41
N ASP A 81 -8.24 0.90 15.51
CA ASP A 81 -9.06 0.55 16.68
C ASP A 81 -10.55 0.54 16.32
N LYS A 82 -10.98 1.49 15.51
CA LYS A 82 -12.38 1.60 15.08
C LYS A 82 -12.84 0.40 14.25
N VAL A 83 -11.97 -0.13 13.39
CA VAL A 83 -12.32 -1.26 12.50
C VAL A 83 -11.92 -2.62 13.06
N GLY A 84 -11.27 -2.68 14.22
CA GLY A 84 -10.82 -3.92 14.82
C GLY A 84 -9.43 -4.39 14.36
N GLY A 85 -8.67 -3.51 13.71
CA GLY A 85 -7.30 -3.76 13.27
C GLY A 85 -7.19 -4.23 11.82
N TYR A 86 -5.99 -4.06 11.27
CA TYR A 86 -5.62 -4.59 9.97
C TYR A 86 -4.41 -5.52 10.14
N PRO A 87 -4.30 -6.59 9.34
CA PRO A 87 -3.17 -7.52 9.45
C PRO A 87 -1.86 -6.97 8.89
N PHE A 88 -1.87 -5.78 8.30
CA PHE A 88 -0.72 -5.13 7.69
C PHE A 88 -0.51 -3.73 8.30
N PRO A 89 0.69 -3.14 8.16
CA PRO A 89 0.96 -1.82 8.73
C PRO A 89 0.29 -0.71 7.93
N LEU A 90 -0.19 0.32 8.65
CA LEU A 90 -0.57 1.61 8.08
C LEU A 90 0.58 2.57 8.36
N VAL A 91 1.27 2.99 7.32
CA VAL A 91 2.47 3.83 7.39
C VAL A 91 2.09 5.31 7.34
N SER A 92 2.67 6.10 8.24
CA SER A 92 2.45 7.54 8.29
C SER A 92 3.54 8.27 7.50
N ASP A 93 3.16 8.84 6.35
CA ASP A 93 4.02 9.66 5.49
C ASP A 93 3.62 11.14 5.64
N ALA A 94 3.69 11.65 6.88
CA ALA A 94 3.19 12.98 7.24
C ALA A 94 3.86 14.10 6.43
N GLU A 95 5.12 13.92 6.06
CA GLU A 95 5.88 14.91 5.27
C GLU A 95 5.68 14.74 3.77
N GLN A 96 4.94 13.73 3.34
CA GLN A 96 4.68 13.40 1.93
C GLN A 96 5.96 13.14 1.10
N GLU A 97 7.03 12.76 1.74
CA GLU A 97 8.29 12.44 1.03
C GLU A 97 8.15 11.19 0.16
N VAL A 98 7.51 10.15 0.68
CA VAL A 98 7.28 8.92 -0.06
C VAL A 98 6.27 9.16 -1.17
N ALA A 99 5.18 9.87 -0.88
CA ALA A 99 4.19 10.23 -1.88
C ALA A 99 4.81 11.00 -3.05
N ALA A 100 5.70 11.94 -2.75
CA ALA A 100 6.41 12.71 -3.77
C ALA A 100 7.32 11.81 -4.61
N ALA A 101 8.06 10.90 -3.96
CA ALA A 101 8.96 9.98 -4.65
C ALA A 101 8.21 9.04 -5.60
N TYR A 102 7.00 8.64 -5.25
CA TYR A 102 6.17 7.75 -6.08
C TYR A 102 5.22 8.52 -7.00
N GLY A 103 5.21 9.85 -6.94
CA GLY A 103 4.39 10.67 -7.82
C GLY A 103 2.89 10.56 -7.55
N VAL A 104 2.49 10.26 -6.32
CA VAL A 104 1.09 10.02 -5.96
C VAL A 104 0.46 11.15 -5.12
N ARG A 105 1.17 12.27 -4.95
CA ARG A 105 0.59 13.42 -4.24
C ARG A 105 -0.58 14.00 -5.03
N HIS A 106 -1.67 14.28 -4.34
CA HIS A 106 -2.81 14.97 -4.93
C HIS A 106 -2.45 16.43 -5.23
N ASP A 107 -3.12 17.05 -6.20
CA ASP A 107 -2.87 18.45 -6.61
C ASP A 107 -3.06 19.44 -5.47
N ASP A 108 -3.91 19.11 -4.47
CA ASP A 108 -4.10 19.96 -3.29
C ASP A 108 -2.91 19.95 -2.33
N GLY A 109 -1.95 19.06 -2.52
CA GLY A 109 -0.76 18.92 -1.67
C GLY A 109 -1.02 18.42 -0.26
N LYS A 110 -2.24 17.98 0.04
CA LYS A 110 -2.66 17.60 1.39
C LYS A 110 -2.92 16.11 1.57
N ARG A 111 -3.05 15.36 0.49
CA ARG A 111 -3.36 13.93 0.50
C ARG A 111 -2.80 13.24 -0.73
N ASN A 112 -2.96 11.93 -0.79
CA ASN A 112 -2.49 11.13 -1.91
C ASN A 112 -3.63 10.79 -2.87
N HIS A 113 -3.27 10.46 -4.11
CA HIS A 113 -4.13 9.67 -4.97
C HIS A 113 -4.10 8.21 -4.50
N ARG A 114 -5.12 7.44 -4.83
CA ARG A 114 -5.12 6.00 -4.60
C ARG A 114 -4.32 5.33 -5.72
N ALA A 115 -3.21 4.72 -5.35
CA ALA A 115 -2.33 4.02 -6.29
C ALA A 115 -1.80 2.75 -5.65
N VAL A 116 -1.57 1.71 -6.44
CA VAL A 116 -1.04 0.45 -5.95
C VAL A 116 0.16 0.05 -6.81
N PHE A 117 1.25 -0.31 -6.14
CA PHE A 117 2.47 -0.81 -6.77
C PHE A 117 2.76 -2.20 -6.23
N VAL A 118 3.17 -3.11 -7.10
CA VAL A 118 3.66 -4.43 -6.69
C VAL A 118 5.16 -4.45 -6.89
N ILE A 119 5.89 -4.80 -5.84
CA ILE A 119 7.36 -4.75 -5.78
C ILE A 119 7.88 -6.16 -5.51
N ASP A 120 8.88 -6.60 -6.28
CA ASP A 120 9.47 -7.91 -6.09
C ASP A 120 10.56 -7.90 -5.01
N GLN A 121 11.15 -9.06 -4.73
CA GLN A 121 12.15 -9.23 -3.68
C GLN A 121 13.47 -8.50 -3.96
N GLU A 122 13.69 -8.05 -5.19
CA GLU A 122 14.85 -7.27 -5.58
C GLU A 122 14.57 -5.76 -5.53
N GLY A 123 13.35 -5.36 -5.17
CA GLY A 123 12.95 -3.97 -5.09
C GLY A 123 12.56 -3.37 -6.42
N VAL A 124 12.21 -4.20 -7.39
CA VAL A 124 11.78 -3.75 -8.72
C VAL A 124 10.27 -3.71 -8.79
N VAL A 125 9.71 -2.63 -9.35
CA VAL A 125 8.27 -2.51 -9.59
C VAL A 125 7.89 -3.45 -10.72
N ILE A 126 7.05 -4.43 -10.43
CA ILE A 126 6.57 -5.42 -11.40
C ILE A 126 5.14 -5.17 -11.87
N HIS A 127 4.42 -4.30 -11.18
CA HIS A 127 3.10 -3.82 -11.62
C HIS A 127 2.78 -2.49 -10.97
N ALA A 128 2.01 -1.64 -11.66
CA ALA A 128 1.61 -0.33 -11.15
C ALA A 128 0.19 0.01 -11.60
N ILE A 129 -0.63 0.43 -10.64
CA ILE A 129 -2.00 0.89 -10.90
C ILE A 129 -2.08 2.33 -10.37
N PRO A 130 -1.89 3.35 -11.23
CA PRO A 130 -1.82 4.74 -10.78
C PRO A 130 -3.17 5.31 -10.30
N TRP A 131 -4.28 4.70 -10.69
CA TRP A 131 -5.63 5.12 -10.30
C TRP A 131 -6.41 3.92 -9.79
N TYR A 132 -6.07 3.50 -8.57
CA TYR A 132 -6.74 2.33 -7.96
C TYR A 132 -8.15 2.71 -7.51
N GLN A 133 -9.14 1.90 -7.93
CA GLN A 133 -10.55 2.10 -7.59
C GLN A 133 -11.00 1.03 -6.59
N PRO A 134 -11.23 1.38 -5.31
CA PRO A 134 -11.72 0.43 -4.32
C PRO A 134 -13.02 -0.23 -4.79
N GLY A 135 -13.10 -1.55 -4.65
CA GLY A 135 -14.25 -2.32 -5.11
C GLY A 135 -14.22 -2.70 -6.58
N ASN A 136 -13.16 -2.34 -7.31
CA ASN A 136 -12.98 -2.79 -8.70
C ASN A 136 -12.32 -4.17 -8.71
N PRO A 137 -13.06 -5.26 -9.00
CA PRO A 137 -12.49 -6.60 -8.94
C PRO A 137 -11.42 -6.85 -10.02
N SER A 138 -11.49 -6.14 -11.14
CA SER A 138 -10.49 -6.27 -12.21
C SER A 138 -9.12 -5.79 -11.77
N GLN A 139 -9.07 -4.67 -11.04
CA GLN A 139 -7.80 -4.13 -10.53
C GLN A 139 -7.21 -5.00 -9.43
N LEU A 140 -8.04 -5.52 -8.55
CA LEU A 140 -7.59 -6.46 -7.52
C LEU A 140 -7.02 -7.73 -8.16
N LEU A 141 -7.67 -8.23 -9.20
CA LEU A 141 -7.19 -9.39 -9.95
C LEU A 141 -5.84 -9.12 -10.62
N GLU A 142 -5.62 -7.90 -11.13
CA GLU A 142 -4.31 -7.50 -11.67
C GLU A 142 -3.21 -7.64 -10.62
N VAL A 143 -3.49 -7.26 -9.37
CA VAL A 143 -2.55 -7.40 -8.26
C VAL A 143 -2.22 -8.88 -8.04
N PHE A 144 -3.22 -9.73 -7.96
CA PHE A 144 -3.01 -11.17 -7.78
C PHE A 144 -2.20 -11.78 -8.91
N ARG A 145 -2.48 -11.42 -10.14
CA ARG A 145 -1.73 -11.92 -11.31
C ARG A 145 -0.27 -11.47 -11.27
N ALA A 146 -0.02 -10.24 -10.87
CA ALA A 146 1.35 -9.74 -10.70
C ALA A 146 2.11 -10.52 -9.63
N LEU A 147 1.40 -11.06 -8.65
CA LEU A 147 1.98 -11.86 -7.58
C LEU A 147 2.14 -13.35 -7.97
N GLY A 148 1.68 -13.74 -9.15
CA GLY A 148 1.84 -15.10 -9.64
C GLY A 148 0.58 -15.95 -9.62
N LEU A 149 -0.58 -15.39 -9.32
CA LEU A 149 -1.84 -16.15 -9.40
C LEU A 149 -2.15 -16.43 -10.86
N GLU A 150 -2.33 -17.69 -11.18
CA GLU A 150 -2.76 -18.16 -12.50
C GLU A 150 -4.26 -18.34 -12.47
N GLY A 151 -4.93 -17.86 -13.52
CA GLY A 151 -6.37 -18.04 -13.53
C GLY A 151 -7.08 -17.57 -14.75
#